data_2f81d5f63e8722eaa1f3a9e59dd7b295
#
_entry.id   2f81d5f63e8722eaa1f3a9e59dd7b295
#
_cell.length_a   1.000
_cell.length_b   1.000
_cell.length_c   1.000
_cell.angle_alpha   90.00
_cell.angle_beta   90.00
_cell.angle_gamma   90.00
#
_symmetry.space_group_name_H-M   'P 1'
#
loop_
_entity.id
_entity.type
_entity.pdbx_description
1 polymer ?
#
loop_
_entity_poly.entity_id
_entity_poly.type
_entity_poly.pdbx_seq_one_letter_code
_entity_poly.pdbx_strand_id
1 'polypeptide(L)'
;MKVTSGPAIEKPGEMAAILNGLQEGDVLFVDEIHRLNRQVEEVLYPAMEDFAIDIMIGKGSAARSIRLNLPKFTLVGATTRAGMLTAPLRDRFGVMHRLELYTPEELKTIILRSASVLNVEIEEDGALELARRSTGTPRLANRLLKRVRDFAQVKYDGKITKKVADYALDLLDVDKYGLDHIDRTILLTMIEKFQGGPVGLDTLAAAISEDAGTLEDVYEPYLLKNGFIQRTPRGRIVTDLAYRHLGIESFADE
;
A
#
# COMPACT_ATOMS: atom_id res chain seq x y z
N MET A 1 2.61 -15.21 17.47
CA MET A 1 1.95 -14.17 16.65
C MET A 1 0.93 -14.84 15.74
N LYS A 2 -0.32 -14.36 15.72
CA LYS A 2 -1.36 -14.77 14.78
C LYS A 2 -1.60 -13.66 13.78
N VAL A 3 -1.82 -14.01 12.51
CA VAL A 3 -2.00 -13.05 11.41
C VAL A 3 -3.34 -13.34 10.74
N THR A 4 -4.13 -12.29 10.52
CA THR A 4 -5.39 -12.34 9.78
C THR A 4 -5.57 -11.04 8.99
N SER A 5 -6.69 -10.88 8.30
CA SER A 5 -7.01 -9.64 7.58
C SER A 5 -8.49 -9.27 7.76
N GLY A 6 -8.80 -7.99 7.63
CA GLY A 6 -10.18 -7.51 7.71
C GLY A 6 -11.13 -8.24 6.76
N PRO A 7 -10.80 -8.40 5.46
CA PRO A 7 -11.63 -9.13 4.51
C PRO A 7 -11.84 -10.63 4.83
N ALA A 8 -10.94 -11.23 5.58
CA ALA A 8 -11.03 -12.65 5.94
C ALA A 8 -11.99 -12.92 7.11
N ILE A 9 -12.47 -11.88 7.78
CA ILE A 9 -13.36 -11.99 8.96
C ILE A 9 -14.71 -11.36 8.61
N GLU A 10 -15.67 -12.21 8.31
CA GLU A 10 -17.00 -11.76 7.91
C GLU A 10 -18.00 -11.71 9.09
N LYS A 11 -17.79 -12.55 10.09
CA LYS A 11 -18.76 -12.73 11.20
C LYS A 11 -18.13 -12.46 12.56
N PRO A 12 -18.90 -11.89 13.50
CA PRO A 12 -18.44 -11.68 14.88
C PRO A 12 -17.89 -12.92 15.56
N GLY A 13 -18.52 -14.09 15.31
CA GLY A 13 -18.07 -15.38 15.88
C GLY A 13 -16.68 -15.82 15.42
N GLU A 14 -16.28 -15.44 14.20
CA GLU A 14 -14.93 -15.75 13.69
C GLU A 14 -13.87 -14.94 14.44
N MET A 15 -14.13 -13.64 14.65
CA MET A 15 -13.26 -12.81 15.47
C MET A 15 -13.20 -13.31 16.92
N ALA A 16 -14.33 -13.66 17.51
CA ALA A 16 -14.38 -14.22 18.86
C ALA A 16 -13.58 -15.52 18.98
N ALA A 17 -13.64 -16.40 17.97
CA ALA A 17 -12.87 -17.63 17.93
C ALA A 17 -11.36 -17.37 17.84
N ILE A 18 -10.94 -16.40 17.03
CA ILE A 18 -9.51 -15.98 16.92
C ILE A 18 -9.03 -15.47 18.28
N LEU A 19 -9.78 -14.56 18.91
CA LEU A 19 -9.43 -13.97 20.20
C LEU A 19 -9.36 -15.03 21.31
N ASN A 20 -10.34 -15.93 21.39
CA ASN A 20 -10.36 -17.00 22.38
C ASN A 20 -9.22 -18.02 22.21
N GLY A 21 -8.66 -18.10 21.01
CA GLY A 21 -7.51 -18.98 20.73
C GLY A 21 -6.14 -18.32 20.99
N LEU A 22 -6.08 -17.09 21.53
CA LEU A 22 -4.84 -16.41 21.90
C LEU A 22 -4.31 -16.93 23.25
N GLN A 23 -3.01 -16.76 23.44
CA GLN A 23 -2.30 -17.05 24.68
C GLN A 23 -1.74 -15.75 25.28
N GLU A 24 -1.36 -15.79 26.54
CA GLU A 24 -0.72 -14.67 27.23
C GLU A 24 0.52 -14.18 26.47
N GLY A 25 0.57 -12.87 26.17
CA GLY A 25 1.65 -12.26 25.44
C GLY A 25 1.60 -12.45 23.90
N ASP A 26 0.54 -13.07 23.36
CA ASP A 26 0.39 -13.19 21.91
C ASP A 26 0.20 -11.83 21.22
N VAL A 27 0.59 -11.76 19.96
CA VAL A 27 0.32 -10.65 19.06
C VAL A 27 -0.68 -11.11 18.01
N LEU A 28 -1.82 -10.40 17.91
CA LEU A 28 -2.76 -10.53 16.81
C LEU A 28 -2.54 -9.40 15.81
N PHE A 29 -2.11 -9.75 14.59
CA PHE A 29 -1.96 -8.81 13.49
C PHE A 29 -3.17 -8.90 12.56
N VAL A 30 -3.83 -7.77 12.32
CA VAL A 30 -4.97 -7.66 11.40
C VAL A 30 -4.59 -6.71 10.25
N ASP A 31 -4.36 -7.27 9.06
CA ASP A 31 -4.13 -6.49 7.85
C ASP A 31 -5.44 -5.94 7.29
N GLU A 32 -5.39 -4.78 6.61
CA GLU A 32 -6.58 -4.11 6.06
C GLU A 32 -7.71 -3.96 7.11
N ILE A 33 -7.37 -3.58 8.33
CA ILE A 33 -8.29 -3.54 9.48
C ILE A 33 -9.51 -2.62 9.24
N HIS A 34 -9.38 -1.61 8.37
CA HIS A 34 -10.49 -0.73 7.96
C HIS A 34 -11.62 -1.46 7.21
N ARG A 35 -11.36 -2.69 6.74
CA ARG A 35 -12.35 -3.52 6.04
C ARG A 35 -13.14 -4.46 6.95
N LEU A 36 -12.90 -4.42 8.25
CA LEU A 36 -13.77 -5.09 9.21
C LEU A 36 -15.18 -4.46 9.15
N ASN A 37 -16.20 -5.28 9.12
CA ASN A 37 -17.55 -4.76 9.28
C ASN A 37 -17.83 -4.34 10.74
N ARG A 38 -18.82 -3.48 10.93
CA ARG A 38 -19.11 -2.91 12.23
C ARG A 38 -19.39 -3.94 13.32
N GLN A 39 -20.08 -5.04 12.99
CA GLN A 39 -20.39 -6.09 13.96
C GLN A 39 -19.14 -6.81 14.46
N VAL A 40 -18.15 -7.01 13.59
CA VAL A 40 -16.86 -7.58 13.95
C VAL A 40 -16.02 -6.61 14.78
N GLU A 41 -16.03 -5.32 14.41
CA GLU A 41 -15.36 -4.28 15.23
C GLU A 41 -15.92 -4.24 16.65
N GLU A 42 -17.22 -4.38 16.83
CA GLU A 42 -17.88 -4.36 18.16
C GLU A 42 -17.39 -5.49 19.09
N VAL A 43 -16.92 -6.61 18.53
CA VAL A 43 -16.27 -7.69 19.31
C VAL A 43 -14.87 -7.27 19.77
N LEU A 44 -14.16 -6.47 18.98
CA LEU A 44 -12.81 -6.00 19.35
C LEU A 44 -12.82 -4.98 20.50
N TYR A 45 -13.86 -4.19 20.66
CA TYR A 45 -13.86 -3.11 21.65
C TYR A 45 -13.63 -3.62 23.07
N PRO A 46 -14.45 -4.55 23.62
CA PRO A 46 -14.18 -5.10 24.95
C PRO A 46 -12.89 -5.93 25.01
N ALA A 47 -12.49 -6.54 23.90
CA ALA A 47 -11.23 -7.28 23.87
C ALA A 47 -10.01 -6.36 24.02
N MET A 48 -10.05 -5.15 23.43
CA MET A 48 -8.98 -4.15 23.52
C MET A 48 -8.96 -3.43 24.88
N GLU A 49 -10.13 -3.13 25.45
CA GLU A 49 -10.24 -2.38 26.69
C GLU A 49 -10.08 -3.26 27.93
N ASP A 50 -10.79 -4.39 27.98
CA ASP A 50 -10.98 -5.20 29.19
C ASP A 50 -10.37 -6.59 29.07
N PHE A 51 -9.78 -6.98 27.95
CA PHE A 51 -9.37 -8.36 27.65
C PHE A 51 -10.54 -9.34 27.87
N ALA A 52 -11.69 -9.02 27.32
CA ALA A 52 -12.90 -9.84 27.40
C ALA A 52 -13.71 -9.78 26.12
N ILE A 53 -14.53 -10.79 25.87
CA ILE A 53 -15.55 -10.80 24.81
C ILE A 53 -16.90 -11.18 25.38
N ASP A 54 -17.94 -10.59 24.83
CA ASP A 54 -19.31 -10.89 25.20
C ASP A 54 -19.94 -11.81 24.13
N ILE A 55 -20.35 -13.01 24.51
CA ILE A 55 -20.94 -14.02 23.62
C ILE A 55 -22.41 -14.20 23.99
N MET A 56 -23.29 -14.09 22.97
CA MET A 56 -24.70 -14.39 23.12
C MET A 56 -24.93 -15.90 22.98
N ILE A 57 -25.48 -16.53 24.03
CA ILE A 57 -25.87 -17.95 24.05
C ILE A 57 -27.40 -18.04 24.16
N GLY A 58 -27.99 -18.91 23.33
CA GLY A 58 -29.44 -19.10 23.26
C GLY A 58 -30.10 -18.28 22.15
N LYS A 59 -31.41 -18.46 21.99
CA LYS A 59 -32.25 -17.76 20.99
C LYS A 59 -33.45 -17.16 21.64
N GLY A 60 -33.96 -16.04 21.12
CA GLY A 60 -35.17 -15.35 21.56
C GLY A 60 -35.06 -14.86 23.01
N SER A 61 -36.13 -15.00 23.78
CA SER A 61 -36.22 -14.55 25.18
C SER A 61 -35.29 -15.31 26.15
N ALA A 62 -34.74 -16.45 25.74
CA ALA A 62 -33.76 -17.24 26.52
C ALA A 62 -32.31 -16.87 26.21
N ALA A 63 -32.05 -15.90 25.35
CA ALA A 63 -30.72 -15.44 25.03
C ALA A 63 -30.05 -14.80 26.26
N ARG A 64 -28.84 -15.24 26.58
CA ARG A 64 -28.00 -14.69 27.67
C ARG A 64 -26.66 -14.27 27.12
N SER A 65 -26.17 -13.11 27.57
CA SER A 65 -24.79 -12.71 27.34
C SER A 65 -23.87 -13.36 28.37
N ILE A 66 -22.82 -14.01 27.89
CA ILE A 66 -21.75 -14.55 28.74
C ILE A 66 -20.47 -13.80 28.39
N ARG A 67 -19.83 -13.22 29.41
CA ARG A 67 -18.55 -12.57 29.29
C ARG A 67 -17.42 -13.59 29.50
N LEU A 68 -16.56 -13.74 28.50
CA LEU A 68 -15.37 -14.59 28.55
C LEU A 68 -14.13 -13.72 28.69
N ASN A 69 -13.29 -14.01 29.67
CA ASN A 69 -12.00 -13.35 29.82
C ASN A 69 -11.00 -13.90 28.80
N LEU A 70 -10.23 -13.00 28.23
CA LEU A 70 -9.14 -13.30 27.31
C LEU A 70 -7.80 -13.15 28.03
N PRO A 71 -6.76 -13.89 27.60
CA PRO A 71 -5.40 -13.60 28.03
C PRO A 71 -4.98 -12.21 27.53
N LYS A 72 -4.01 -11.59 28.18
CA LYS A 72 -3.45 -10.33 27.71
C LYS A 72 -2.72 -10.54 26.40
N PHE A 73 -3.06 -9.75 25.40
CA PHE A 73 -2.48 -9.79 24.05
C PHE A 73 -2.24 -8.38 23.52
N THR A 74 -1.49 -8.29 22.43
CA THR A 74 -1.30 -7.04 21.70
C THR A 74 -2.01 -7.11 20.36
N LEU A 75 -2.88 -6.13 20.07
CA LEU A 75 -3.49 -5.97 18.76
C LEU A 75 -2.64 -5.02 17.91
N VAL A 76 -2.26 -5.47 16.72
CA VAL A 76 -1.60 -4.65 15.70
C VAL A 76 -2.50 -4.60 14.48
N GLY A 77 -2.96 -3.43 14.12
CA GLY A 77 -3.75 -3.18 12.90
C GLY A 77 -2.90 -2.50 11.83
N ALA A 78 -3.03 -2.94 10.58
CA ALA A 78 -2.47 -2.25 9.42
C ALA A 78 -3.60 -1.78 8.50
N THR A 79 -3.41 -0.61 7.89
CA THR A 79 -4.39 -0.03 6.95
C THR A 79 -3.71 0.88 5.94
N THR A 80 -4.15 0.85 4.70
CA THR A 80 -3.82 1.86 3.68
C THR A 80 -4.71 3.10 3.80
N ARG A 81 -5.86 3.00 4.49
CA ARG A 81 -6.91 4.03 4.59
C ARG A 81 -7.25 4.36 6.04
N ALA A 82 -6.31 5.00 6.75
CA ALA A 82 -6.52 5.38 8.15
C ALA A 82 -7.78 6.25 8.37
N GLY A 83 -8.18 7.04 7.38
CA GLY A 83 -9.41 7.85 7.42
C GLY A 83 -10.71 7.04 7.37
N MET A 84 -10.66 5.76 6.95
CA MET A 84 -11.81 4.86 6.95
C MET A 84 -11.97 4.09 8.26
N LEU A 85 -11.00 4.16 9.17
CA LEU A 85 -11.18 3.59 10.51
C LEU A 85 -12.28 4.34 11.23
N THR A 86 -13.19 3.60 11.84
CA THR A 86 -14.20 4.22 12.70
C THR A 86 -13.54 4.93 13.88
N ALA A 87 -14.11 6.04 14.33
CA ALA A 87 -13.57 6.75 15.48
C ALA A 87 -13.48 5.85 16.74
N PRO A 88 -14.49 5.02 17.04
CA PRO A 88 -14.40 4.10 18.19
C PRO A 88 -13.26 3.10 18.10
N LEU A 89 -12.94 2.56 16.93
CA LEU A 89 -11.82 1.65 16.75
C LEU A 89 -10.48 2.38 16.85
N ARG A 90 -10.38 3.51 16.15
CA ARG A 90 -9.15 4.32 16.12
C ARG A 90 -8.74 4.79 17.50
N ASP A 91 -9.70 5.28 18.30
CA ASP A 91 -9.44 5.87 19.60
C ASP A 91 -9.00 4.83 20.67
N ARG A 92 -9.19 3.53 20.38
CA ARG A 92 -8.73 2.42 21.22
C ARG A 92 -7.30 1.98 20.95
N PHE A 93 -6.70 2.41 19.85
CA PHE A 93 -5.27 2.19 19.62
C PHE A 93 -4.46 3.22 20.41
N GLY A 94 -3.58 2.74 21.30
CA GLY A 94 -2.72 3.60 22.08
C GLY A 94 -1.57 4.22 21.30
N VAL A 95 -1.21 3.62 20.17
CA VAL A 95 -0.11 4.07 19.30
C VAL A 95 -0.55 4.00 17.84
N MET A 96 -0.35 5.08 17.12
CA MET A 96 -0.59 5.15 15.68
C MET A 96 0.65 5.67 14.96
N HIS A 97 1.13 4.92 13.98
CA HIS A 97 2.26 5.32 13.14
C HIS A 97 1.80 5.48 11.70
N ARG A 98 2.25 6.55 11.06
CA ARG A 98 2.14 6.72 9.61
C ARG A 98 3.46 6.30 8.97
N LEU A 99 3.42 5.26 8.14
CA LEU A 99 4.58 4.83 7.38
C LEU A 99 4.76 5.75 6.16
N GLU A 100 5.99 6.15 5.92
CA GLU A 100 6.36 6.95 4.76
C GLU A 100 7.00 6.07 3.68
N LEU A 101 7.03 6.59 2.43
CA LEU A 101 7.77 5.95 1.36
C LEU A 101 9.27 6.02 1.67
N TYR A 102 9.97 4.93 1.39
CA TYR A 102 11.42 4.84 1.56
C TYR A 102 12.17 5.75 0.59
N THR A 103 13.30 6.26 1.03
CA THR A 103 14.26 6.95 0.16
C THR A 103 14.97 5.95 -0.75
N PRO A 104 15.55 6.40 -1.88
CA PRO A 104 16.36 5.53 -2.75
C PRO A 104 17.51 4.83 -2.01
N GLU A 105 18.16 5.50 -1.06
CA GLU A 105 19.27 4.96 -0.27
C GLU A 105 18.81 3.83 0.66
N GLU A 106 17.67 3.99 1.31
CA GLU A 106 17.05 2.96 2.15
C GLU A 106 16.63 1.76 1.31
N LEU A 107 15.98 2.00 0.15
CA LEU A 107 15.60 0.93 -0.78
C LEU A 107 16.82 0.21 -1.36
N LYS A 108 17.91 0.92 -1.66
CA LYS A 108 19.18 0.30 -2.08
C LYS A 108 19.63 -0.74 -1.06
N THR A 109 19.60 -0.41 0.23
CA THR A 109 19.97 -1.33 1.30
C THR A 109 19.07 -2.58 1.32
N ILE A 110 17.77 -2.39 1.13
CA ILE A 110 16.80 -3.49 1.05
C ILE A 110 17.07 -4.36 -0.18
N ILE A 111 17.34 -3.76 -1.33
CA ILE A 111 17.64 -4.47 -2.59
C ILE A 111 18.91 -5.31 -2.46
N LEU A 112 20.00 -4.74 -1.92
CA LEU A 112 21.26 -5.46 -1.69
C LEU A 112 21.06 -6.67 -0.78
N ARG A 113 20.30 -6.52 0.32
CA ARG A 113 19.95 -7.64 1.19
C ARG A 113 19.12 -8.70 0.46
N SER A 114 18.12 -8.27 -0.29
CA SER A 114 17.26 -9.19 -1.05
C SER A 114 18.02 -9.92 -2.15
N ALA A 115 18.96 -9.25 -2.82
CA ALA A 115 19.85 -9.85 -3.82
C ALA A 115 20.72 -10.93 -3.19
N SER A 116 21.28 -10.66 -2.01
CA SER A 116 22.05 -11.67 -1.25
C SER A 116 21.22 -12.91 -0.92
N VAL A 117 19.99 -12.73 -0.44
CA VAL A 117 19.06 -13.85 -0.14
C VAL A 117 18.69 -14.65 -1.39
N LEU A 118 18.60 -13.97 -2.54
CA LEU A 118 18.26 -14.58 -3.83
C LEU A 118 19.47 -15.13 -4.58
N ASN A 119 20.69 -15.03 -4.01
CA ASN A 119 21.96 -15.36 -4.65
C ASN A 119 22.14 -14.64 -6.01
N VAL A 120 21.82 -13.36 -6.06
CA VAL A 120 21.95 -12.50 -7.23
C VAL A 120 23.15 -11.58 -7.04
N GLU A 121 24.10 -11.60 -7.98
CA GLU A 121 25.19 -10.64 -8.00
C GLU A 121 24.71 -9.29 -8.52
N ILE A 122 24.85 -8.24 -7.73
CA ILE A 122 24.41 -6.89 -8.06
C ILE A 122 25.44 -5.87 -7.60
N GLU A 123 25.75 -4.89 -8.45
CA GLU A 123 26.58 -3.74 -8.11
C GLU A 123 25.76 -2.68 -7.36
N GLU A 124 26.42 -1.89 -6.52
CA GLU A 124 25.76 -0.82 -5.75
C GLU A 124 25.02 0.19 -6.64
N ASP A 125 25.63 0.56 -7.78
CA ASP A 125 25.01 1.48 -8.74
C ASP A 125 23.78 0.86 -9.42
N GLY A 126 23.81 -0.44 -9.71
CA GLY A 126 22.64 -1.18 -10.20
C GLY A 126 21.53 -1.26 -9.17
N ALA A 127 21.86 -1.50 -7.91
CA ALA A 127 20.90 -1.50 -6.81
C ALA A 127 20.30 -0.11 -6.59
N LEU A 128 21.10 0.95 -6.69
CA LEU A 128 20.61 2.33 -6.57
C LEU A 128 19.68 2.71 -7.73
N GLU A 129 19.96 2.27 -8.95
CA GLU A 129 19.09 2.52 -10.10
C GLU A 129 17.73 1.83 -9.94
N LEU A 130 17.73 0.56 -9.50
CA LEU A 130 16.50 -0.15 -9.13
C LEU A 130 15.73 0.59 -8.02
N ALA A 131 16.44 1.07 -7.00
CA ALA A 131 15.83 1.80 -5.89
C ALA A 131 15.15 3.09 -6.34
N ARG A 132 15.80 3.88 -7.20
CA ARG A 132 15.26 5.14 -7.73
C ARG A 132 13.97 4.94 -8.52
N ARG A 133 13.88 3.85 -9.29
CA ARG A 133 12.70 3.52 -10.09
C ARG A 133 11.66 2.65 -9.35
N SER A 134 11.80 2.48 -8.04
CA SER A 134 10.88 1.64 -7.22
C SER A 134 9.81 2.43 -6.46
N THR A 135 9.57 3.67 -6.79
CA THR A 135 8.52 4.55 -6.23
C THR A 135 8.40 4.54 -4.70
N GLY A 136 9.51 4.29 -4.00
CA GLY A 136 9.59 4.34 -2.53
C GLY A 136 9.03 3.10 -1.82
N THR A 137 8.71 2.00 -2.52
CA THR A 137 8.10 0.81 -1.90
C THR A 137 8.97 -0.44 -1.99
N PRO A 138 9.27 -1.14 -0.86
CA PRO A 138 10.07 -2.37 -0.88
C PRO A 138 9.44 -3.49 -1.71
N ARG A 139 8.10 -3.57 -1.76
CA ARG A 139 7.38 -4.56 -2.57
C ARG A 139 7.71 -4.40 -4.06
N LEU A 140 7.65 -3.16 -4.57
CA LEU A 140 7.99 -2.87 -5.96
C LEU A 140 9.49 -3.08 -6.22
N ALA A 141 10.36 -2.62 -5.31
CA ALA A 141 11.80 -2.81 -5.41
C ALA A 141 12.16 -4.30 -5.56
N ASN A 142 11.61 -5.16 -4.72
CA ASN A 142 11.82 -6.60 -4.80
C ASN A 142 11.22 -7.24 -6.05
N ARG A 143 10.07 -6.74 -6.53
CA ARG A 143 9.47 -7.19 -7.79
C ARG A 143 10.37 -6.85 -8.99
N LEU A 144 10.87 -5.61 -9.04
CA LEU A 144 11.80 -5.18 -10.10
C LEU A 144 13.12 -5.94 -10.02
N LEU A 145 13.70 -6.14 -8.82
CA LEU A 145 14.91 -6.93 -8.65
C LEU A 145 14.78 -8.32 -9.26
N LYS A 146 13.68 -9.02 -9.00
CA LYS A 146 13.43 -10.36 -9.57
C LYS A 146 13.34 -10.32 -11.09
N ARG A 147 12.66 -9.31 -11.67
CA ARG A 147 12.54 -9.17 -13.14
C ARG A 147 13.88 -8.84 -13.79
N VAL A 148 14.64 -7.91 -13.20
CA VAL A 148 15.97 -7.53 -13.70
C VAL A 148 16.95 -8.70 -13.56
N ARG A 149 16.88 -9.49 -12.48
CA ARG A 149 17.63 -10.74 -12.33
C ARG A 149 17.36 -11.71 -13.49
N ASP A 150 16.09 -12.00 -13.75
CA ASP A 150 15.69 -12.93 -14.80
C ASP A 150 16.23 -12.46 -16.17
N PHE A 151 16.15 -11.15 -16.40
CA PHE A 151 16.70 -10.53 -17.61
C PHE A 151 18.25 -10.64 -17.66
N ALA A 152 18.95 -10.37 -16.56
CA ALA A 152 20.41 -10.48 -16.48
C ALA A 152 20.89 -11.91 -16.75
N GLN A 153 20.17 -12.91 -16.22
CA GLN A 153 20.50 -14.32 -16.42
C GLN A 153 20.28 -14.79 -17.86
N VAL A 154 19.29 -14.25 -18.56
CA VAL A 154 18.96 -14.68 -19.94
C VAL A 154 19.81 -13.96 -20.99
N LYS A 155 20.09 -12.67 -20.79
CA LYS A 155 20.72 -11.81 -21.79
C LYS A 155 22.18 -11.50 -21.50
N TYR A 156 22.65 -11.70 -20.28
CA TYR A 156 23.98 -11.38 -19.80
C TYR A 156 24.56 -12.53 -18.98
N ASP A 157 25.58 -12.24 -18.17
CA ASP A 157 26.29 -13.19 -17.30
C ASP A 157 25.61 -13.41 -15.92
N GLY A 158 24.42 -12.87 -15.72
CA GLY A 158 23.68 -12.97 -14.47
C GLY A 158 23.97 -11.87 -13.45
N LYS A 159 24.96 -11.00 -13.72
CA LYS A 159 25.30 -9.87 -12.87
C LYS A 159 24.47 -8.62 -13.23
N ILE A 160 23.94 -7.96 -12.21
CA ILE A 160 23.19 -6.71 -12.37
C ILE A 160 24.14 -5.52 -12.16
N THR A 161 24.63 -4.98 -13.25
CA THR A 161 25.33 -3.68 -13.27
C THR A 161 24.31 -2.56 -13.49
N LYS A 162 24.69 -1.30 -13.31
CA LYS A 162 23.84 -0.15 -13.66
C LYS A 162 23.30 -0.22 -15.07
N LYS A 163 24.17 -0.56 -16.06
CA LYS A 163 23.78 -0.67 -17.46
C LYS A 163 22.73 -1.75 -17.70
N VAL A 164 22.85 -2.90 -17.04
CA VAL A 164 21.89 -4.01 -17.12
C VAL A 164 20.57 -3.58 -16.46
N ALA A 165 20.64 -2.92 -15.31
CA ALA A 165 19.45 -2.41 -14.63
C ALA A 165 18.69 -1.39 -15.49
N ASP A 166 19.39 -0.37 -16.03
CA ASP A 166 18.80 0.63 -16.91
C ASP A 166 18.08 -0.01 -18.11
N TYR A 167 18.79 -0.88 -18.83
CA TYR A 167 18.22 -1.53 -20.01
C TYR A 167 17.01 -2.42 -19.69
N ALA A 168 17.08 -3.19 -18.61
CA ALA A 168 15.98 -4.05 -18.19
C ALA A 168 14.76 -3.24 -17.73
N LEU A 169 14.96 -2.15 -17.01
CA LEU A 169 13.88 -1.28 -16.54
C LEU A 169 13.21 -0.54 -17.69
N ASP A 170 13.98 -0.11 -18.69
CA ASP A 170 13.43 0.51 -19.91
C ASP A 170 12.56 -0.51 -20.69
N LEU A 171 12.97 -1.77 -20.80
CA LEU A 171 12.16 -2.84 -21.38
C LEU A 171 10.89 -3.18 -20.58
N LEU A 172 10.93 -2.96 -19.27
CA LEU A 172 9.78 -3.11 -18.39
C LEU A 172 8.86 -1.88 -18.39
N ASP A 173 9.17 -0.90 -19.24
CA ASP A 173 8.43 0.36 -19.38
C ASP A 173 8.34 1.18 -18.07
N VAL A 174 9.41 1.09 -17.25
CA VAL A 174 9.60 1.87 -16.03
C VAL A 174 10.60 2.98 -16.33
N ASP A 175 10.18 4.23 -16.25
CA ASP A 175 11.01 5.37 -16.59
C ASP A 175 11.98 5.79 -15.47
N LYS A 176 12.76 6.85 -15.71
CA LYS A 176 13.79 7.34 -14.76
C LYS A 176 13.25 7.81 -13.41
N TYR A 177 11.97 8.18 -13.35
CA TYR A 177 11.28 8.52 -12.11
C TYR A 177 10.51 7.35 -11.51
N GLY A 178 10.58 6.17 -12.13
CA GLY A 178 9.85 4.98 -11.70
C GLY A 178 8.38 4.97 -12.11
N LEU A 179 7.96 5.89 -12.99
CA LEU A 179 6.61 5.88 -13.52
C LEU A 179 6.46 4.71 -14.51
N ASP A 180 5.44 3.90 -14.29
CA ASP A 180 5.08 2.83 -15.22
C ASP A 180 4.08 3.32 -16.29
N HIS A 181 3.60 2.39 -17.11
CA HIS A 181 2.64 2.72 -18.15
C HIS A 181 1.35 3.35 -17.59
N ILE A 182 0.86 2.87 -16.44
CA ILE A 182 -0.40 3.38 -15.86
C ILE A 182 -0.19 4.77 -15.27
N ASP A 183 0.92 5.01 -14.57
CA ASP A 183 1.26 6.35 -14.06
C ASP A 183 1.28 7.38 -15.19
N ARG A 184 1.95 7.05 -16.31
CA ARG A 184 1.99 7.94 -17.48
C ARG A 184 0.62 8.08 -18.14
N THR A 185 -0.18 7.01 -18.20
CA THR A 185 -1.56 7.06 -18.72
C THR A 185 -2.44 7.99 -17.88
N ILE A 186 -2.29 7.98 -16.55
CA ILE A 186 -2.97 8.91 -15.64
C ILE A 186 -2.64 10.36 -16.03
N LEU A 187 -1.35 10.70 -16.09
CA LEU A 187 -0.89 12.05 -16.40
C LEU A 187 -1.31 12.49 -17.80
N LEU A 188 -1.11 11.66 -18.81
CA LEU A 188 -1.51 11.93 -20.21
C LEU A 188 -3.01 12.13 -20.33
N THR A 189 -3.81 11.28 -19.71
CA THR A 189 -5.27 11.42 -19.72
C THR A 189 -5.72 12.73 -19.08
N MET A 190 -5.10 13.13 -17.96
CA MET A 190 -5.39 14.42 -17.33
C MET A 190 -5.02 15.60 -18.25
N ILE A 191 -3.89 15.53 -18.95
CA ILE A 191 -3.44 16.57 -19.87
C ILE A 191 -4.35 16.62 -21.10
N GLU A 192 -4.50 15.50 -21.81
CA GLU A 192 -5.15 15.47 -23.12
C GLU A 192 -6.68 15.59 -23.05
N LYS A 193 -7.32 14.89 -22.09
CA LYS A 193 -8.78 14.86 -21.98
C LYS A 193 -9.35 15.94 -21.05
N PHE A 194 -8.56 16.39 -20.09
CA PHE A 194 -9.03 17.32 -19.04
C PHE A 194 -8.19 18.61 -18.96
N GLN A 195 -7.35 18.89 -19.95
CA GLN A 195 -6.54 20.13 -20.04
C GLN A 195 -5.70 20.37 -18.76
N GLY A 196 -5.16 19.31 -18.18
CA GLY A 196 -4.39 19.36 -16.93
C GLY A 196 -5.22 19.34 -15.64
N GLY A 197 -6.55 19.33 -15.76
CA GLY A 197 -7.47 19.31 -14.62
C GLY A 197 -8.10 20.69 -14.31
N PRO A 198 -8.89 20.79 -13.24
CA PRO A 198 -9.11 19.80 -12.19
C PRO A 198 -10.06 18.68 -12.60
N VAL A 199 -9.72 17.43 -12.25
CA VAL A 199 -10.54 16.24 -12.53
C VAL A 199 -10.82 15.44 -11.25
N GLY A 200 -12.08 14.99 -11.09
CA GLY A 200 -12.48 14.14 -9.96
C GLY A 200 -11.91 12.72 -10.05
N LEU A 201 -11.77 12.06 -8.91
CA LEU A 201 -11.22 10.70 -8.83
C LEU A 201 -11.99 9.70 -9.70
N ASP A 202 -13.32 9.64 -9.53
CA ASP A 202 -14.16 8.68 -10.26
C ASP A 202 -14.15 8.92 -11.77
N THR A 203 -14.12 10.21 -12.17
CA THR A 203 -14.05 10.60 -13.59
C THR A 203 -12.72 10.17 -14.20
N LEU A 204 -11.62 10.37 -13.48
CA LEU A 204 -10.28 9.97 -13.94
C LEU A 204 -10.17 8.45 -14.01
N ALA A 205 -10.62 7.75 -12.98
CA ALA A 205 -10.62 6.29 -12.92
C ALA A 205 -11.41 5.68 -14.09
N ALA A 206 -12.61 6.19 -14.35
CA ALA A 206 -13.43 5.77 -15.49
C ALA A 206 -12.73 6.04 -16.83
N ALA A 207 -12.05 7.19 -16.97
CA ALA A 207 -11.37 7.58 -18.20
C ALA A 207 -10.18 6.69 -18.56
N ILE A 208 -9.53 6.07 -17.57
CA ILE A 208 -8.40 5.12 -17.75
C ILE A 208 -8.79 3.66 -17.55
N SER A 209 -10.07 3.38 -17.28
CA SER A 209 -10.62 2.03 -17.02
C SER A 209 -9.96 1.35 -15.81
N GLU A 210 -9.71 2.10 -14.74
CA GLU A 210 -9.14 1.60 -13.50
C GLU A 210 -10.13 1.80 -12.34
N ASP A 211 -9.97 1.01 -11.26
CA ASP A 211 -10.74 1.20 -10.03
C ASP A 211 -10.31 2.48 -9.30
N ALA A 212 -11.29 3.28 -8.85
CA ALA A 212 -11.01 4.54 -8.17
C ALA A 212 -10.20 4.37 -6.88
N GLY A 213 -10.45 3.30 -6.13
CA GLY A 213 -9.68 2.96 -4.95
C GLY A 213 -8.24 2.58 -5.28
N THR A 214 -8.04 1.80 -6.34
CA THR A 214 -6.69 1.45 -6.83
C THR A 214 -5.93 2.71 -7.26
N LEU A 215 -6.58 3.62 -7.98
CA LEU A 215 -5.96 4.88 -8.37
C LEU A 215 -5.55 5.71 -7.15
N GLU A 216 -6.42 5.84 -6.16
CA GLU A 216 -6.17 6.63 -4.95
C GLU A 216 -5.12 6.00 -4.02
N ASP A 217 -5.10 4.67 -3.89
CA ASP A 217 -4.26 3.98 -2.91
C ASP A 217 -2.89 3.56 -3.46
N VAL A 218 -2.80 3.29 -4.76
CA VAL A 218 -1.58 2.72 -5.37
C VAL A 218 -0.79 3.75 -6.17
N TYR A 219 -1.44 4.51 -7.05
CA TYR A 219 -0.75 5.41 -7.99
C TYR A 219 -0.64 6.84 -7.46
N GLU A 220 -1.71 7.39 -6.96
CA GLU A 220 -1.77 8.79 -6.55
C GLU A 220 -0.76 9.19 -5.45
N PRO A 221 -0.47 8.35 -4.42
CA PRO A 221 0.46 8.73 -3.36
C PRO A 221 1.86 9.06 -3.86
N TYR A 222 2.37 8.32 -4.82
CA TYR A 222 3.68 8.59 -5.41
C TYR A 222 3.67 9.83 -6.30
N LEU A 223 2.65 9.99 -7.14
CA LEU A 223 2.49 11.15 -8.01
C LEU A 223 2.35 12.45 -7.22
N LEU A 224 1.61 12.43 -6.10
CA LEU A 224 1.48 13.57 -5.17
C LEU A 224 2.80 13.90 -4.48
N LYS A 225 3.47 12.88 -3.89
CA LYS A 225 4.72 13.07 -3.14
C LYS A 225 5.80 13.67 -4.01
N ASN A 226 5.89 13.24 -5.26
CA ASN A 226 6.90 13.72 -6.21
C ASN A 226 6.46 14.95 -7.01
N GLY A 227 5.27 15.47 -6.73
CA GLY A 227 4.81 16.73 -7.29
C GLY A 227 4.38 16.67 -8.76
N PHE A 228 4.05 15.49 -9.29
CA PHE A 228 3.48 15.35 -10.65
C PHE A 228 2.02 15.81 -10.71
N ILE A 229 1.28 15.60 -9.63
CA ILE A 229 -0.10 16.07 -9.47
C ILE A 229 -0.28 16.80 -8.14
N GLN A 230 -1.35 17.59 -8.05
CA GLN A 230 -1.80 18.24 -6.81
C GLN A 230 -3.28 17.98 -6.59
N ARG A 231 -3.70 17.88 -5.33
CA ARG A 231 -5.11 17.85 -4.93
C ARG A 231 -5.63 19.26 -4.69
N THR A 232 -6.77 19.57 -5.28
CA THR A 232 -7.52 20.81 -5.05
C THR A 232 -8.94 20.46 -4.57
N PRO A 233 -9.72 21.42 -4.02
CA PRO A 233 -11.11 21.19 -3.66
C PRO A 233 -12.00 20.73 -4.83
N ARG A 234 -11.61 21.03 -6.08
CA ARG A 234 -12.34 20.63 -7.29
C ARG A 234 -11.86 19.33 -7.91
N GLY A 235 -10.74 18.79 -7.47
CA GLY A 235 -10.14 17.57 -8.03
C GLY A 235 -8.64 17.63 -8.14
N ARG A 236 -8.06 16.75 -8.96
CA ARG A 236 -6.62 16.63 -9.21
C ARG A 236 -6.22 17.49 -10.39
N ILE A 237 -5.07 18.16 -10.28
CA ILE A 237 -4.45 18.93 -11.36
C ILE A 237 -3.05 18.41 -11.63
N VAL A 238 -2.63 18.46 -12.88
CA VAL A 238 -1.26 18.14 -13.30
C VAL A 238 -0.37 19.37 -13.06
N THR A 239 0.89 19.13 -12.69
CA THR A 239 1.87 20.21 -12.46
C THR A 239 2.79 20.40 -13.65
N ASP A 240 3.51 21.54 -13.71
CA ASP A 240 4.51 21.78 -14.74
C ASP A 240 5.63 20.74 -14.75
N LEU A 241 5.91 20.11 -13.62
CA LEU A 241 6.87 19.01 -13.55
C LEU A 241 6.44 17.83 -14.41
N ALA A 242 5.15 17.47 -14.38
CA ALA A 242 4.62 16.39 -15.20
C ALA A 242 4.65 16.73 -16.69
N TYR A 243 4.29 17.94 -17.07
CA TYR A 243 4.40 18.41 -18.46
C TYR A 243 5.83 18.30 -18.98
N ARG A 244 6.79 18.83 -18.21
CA ARG A 244 8.24 18.74 -18.57
C ARG A 244 8.73 17.29 -18.64
N HIS A 245 8.29 16.45 -17.72
CA HIS A 245 8.68 15.04 -17.70
C HIS A 245 8.17 14.28 -18.93
N LEU A 246 6.94 14.56 -19.35
CA LEU A 246 6.33 13.94 -20.53
C LEU A 246 6.75 14.61 -21.86
N GLY A 247 7.52 15.69 -21.80
CA GLY A 247 7.96 16.44 -22.98
C GLY A 247 6.82 17.19 -23.69
N ILE A 248 5.79 17.58 -22.94
CA ILE A 248 4.61 18.30 -23.43
C ILE A 248 4.70 19.75 -22.99
N GLU A 249 4.37 20.68 -23.88
CA GLU A 249 4.29 22.12 -23.54
C GLU A 249 3.12 22.36 -22.57
N SER A 250 3.35 23.17 -21.54
CA SER A 250 2.32 23.52 -20.56
C SER A 250 1.35 24.55 -21.19
N PHE A 251 0.05 24.34 -20.97
CA PHE A 251 -0.98 25.31 -21.40
C PHE A 251 -0.94 26.64 -20.61
N ALA A 252 -0.04 26.78 -19.64
CA ALA A 252 0.10 28.01 -18.82
C ALA A 252 0.99 29.09 -19.45
N ASP A 253 1.60 28.81 -20.60
CA ASP A 253 2.50 29.75 -21.32
C ASP A 253 1.80 30.52 -22.46
N GLU A 254 0.44 30.55 -22.51
CA GLU A 254 -0.34 31.41 -23.39
C GLU A 254 -1.03 32.57 -22.64
#